data_797adde3642274d347177424a61d73eb
#
_entry.id   797adde3642274d347177424a61d73eb
#
_cell.length_a   1.000
_cell.length_b   1.000
_cell.length_c   1.000
_cell.angle_alpha   90.00
_cell.angle_beta   90.00
_cell.angle_gamma   90.00
#
_symmetry.space_group_name_H-M   'P 1'
#
loop_
_entity.id
_entity.type
_entity.pdbx_description
1 polymer ?
#
loop_
_entity_poly.entity_id
_entity_poly.type
_entity_poly.pdbx_seq_one_letter_code
_entity_poly.pdbx_strand_id
1 'polypeptide(L)'
;MILENSKIAKQFPASSRGKKHFAPEAFTDLEWNLWRCNMNEKRMPVIFSGHGSPMLALEDTAVTRGLHSIGSQIREQFGKPKAILAVSAHWYTKGTFVQSTEKPKQVYDMYGFPKALYDFKYPVKGYPDLSERVSALLGNRVSVNDDWGIDHGAWTVLCHMFPEADIPVVQISVDGTLSPDEIYNLGKALAPLRDEGYLILASGNVVHNLRLVDWDNPDGSPECLAFNEAITEYVRNRQDNRVIAYESLPNAGYAAPTPEHFLPLLYMLGASEGEKPLVFNNHCELGAIAMTGYAFGLEQN
;
A
#
# COMPACT_ATOMS: atom_id res chain seq x y z
N MET A 1 20.81 -15.67 46.37
CA MET A 1 22.10 -16.03 45.75
C MET A 1 22.02 -15.53 44.33
N ILE A 2 22.40 -14.26 44.17
CA ILE A 2 22.46 -13.50 42.91
C ILE A 2 23.92 -13.54 42.50
N LEU A 3 24.28 -14.12 41.37
CA LEU A 3 25.60 -13.92 40.78
C LEU A 3 25.59 -14.29 39.28
N GLU A 4 25.99 -13.32 38.50
CA GLU A 4 26.76 -13.40 37.26
C GLU A 4 26.05 -13.74 35.95
N ASN A 5 25.53 -12.69 35.34
CA ASN A 5 25.38 -12.60 33.85
C ASN A 5 25.98 -11.27 33.33
N SER A 6 27.27 -11.03 33.61
CA SER A 6 27.98 -9.79 33.16
C SER A 6 29.21 -10.05 32.29
N LYS A 7 29.22 -11.13 31.47
CA LYS A 7 30.40 -11.46 30.64
C LYS A 7 30.19 -11.60 29.13
N ILE A 8 29.00 -11.37 28.61
CA ILE A 8 28.77 -11.47 27.14
C ILE A 8 28.79 -10.11 26.42
N ALA A 9 28.84 -8.99 27.15
CA ALA A 9 28.74 -7.64 26.58
C ALA A 9 30.06 -7.01 26.12
N LYS A 10 31.18 -7.74 26.02
CA LYS A 10 32.53 -7.14 25.76
C LYS A 10 33.26 -7.62 24.50
N GLN A 11 32.62 -8.13 23.47
CA GLN A 11 33.32 -8.59 22.26
C GLN A 11 32.77 -8.09 20.92
N PHE A 12 32.14 -6.91 20.87
CA PHE A 12 31.82 -6.31 19.59
C PHE A 12 32.59 -4.97 19.45
N PRO A 13 33.43 -4.80 18.42
CA PRO A 13 34.07 -3.52 18.16
C PRO A 13 33.07 -2.52 17.61
N ALA A 14 33.16 -1.26 18.08
CA ALA A 14 32.39 -0.13 17.63
C ALA A 14 32.53 0.09 16.11
N SER A 15 31.43 0.36 15.44
CA SER A 15 31.25 0.53 14.02
C SER A 15 32.18 1.60 13.43
N SER A 16 32.89 1.25 12.37
CA SER A 16 33.39 2.17 11.36
C SER A 16 32.53 2.05 10.09
N ARG A 17 32.25 3.20 9.51
CA ARG A 17 31.41 3.47 8.35
C ARG A 17 31.65 2.52 7.17
N GLY A 18 30.55 2.03 6.59
CA GLY A 18 30.49 1.58 5.19
C GLY A 18 30.92 0.14 4.96
N LYS A 19 30.09 -0.86 5.30
CA LYS A 19 30.21 -2.22 4.76
C LYS A 19 28.82 -2.83 4.54
N LYS A 20 28.67 -3.45 3.36
CA LYS A 20 27.54 -4.30 2.96
C LYS A 20 27.28 -5.34 4.05
N HIS A 21 26.04 -5.48 4.48
CA HIS A 21 25.62 -6.53 5.40
C HIS A 21 25.73 -7.88 4.69
N PHE A 22 26.83 -8.59 4.88
CA PHE A 22 26.91 -10.02 4.60
C PHE A 22 26.38 -10.76 5.82
N ALA A 23 25.40 -11.64 5.66
CA ALA A 23 25.05 -12.60 6.67
C ALA A 23 26.23 -13.56 6.89
N PRO A 24 26.64 -13.83 8.12
CA PRO A 24 27.69 -14.83 8.38
C PRO A 24 27.19 -16.23 8.03
N GLU A 25 27.97 -17.01 7.31
CA GLU A 25 27.65 -18.37 6.80
C GLU A 25 27.50 -19.47 7.87
N ALA A 26 27.31 -19.15 9.14
CA ALA A 26 27.31 -20.12 10.22
C ALA A 26 26.40 -19.80 11.42
N PHE A 27 25.17 -19.33 11.16
CA PHE A 27 24.17 -19.26 12.23
C PHE A 27 23.31 -20.51 12.25
N THR A 28 23.09 -21.11 13.42
CA THR A 28 22.03 -22.09 13.63
C THR A 28 20.67 -21.41 13.52
N ASP A 29 19.61 -22.16 13.19
CA ASP A 29 18.24 -21.61 13.11
C ASP A 29 17.81 -20.88 14.40
N LEU A 30 18.33 -21.32 15.56
CA LEU A 30 18.06 -20.68 16.85
C LEU A 30 18.79 -19.33 16.99
N GLU A 31 20.04 -19.27 16.57
CA GLU A 31 20.84 -18.02 16.58
C GLU A 31 20.32 -17.04 15.55
N TRP A 32 19.85 -17.54 14.40
CA TRP A 32 19.18 -16.73 13.37
C TRP A 32 17.86 -16.15 13.88
N ASN A 33 17.05 -16.92 14.61
CA ASN A 33 15.82 -16.44 15.22
C ASN A 33 16.09 -15.47 16.38
N LEU A 34 17.12 -15.71 17.20
CA LEU A 34 17.54 -14.80 18.27
C LEU A 34 18.17 -13.51 17.70
N TRP A 35 18.90 -13.59 16.60
CA TRP A 35 19.44 -12.42 15.89
C TRP A 35 18.29 -11.59 15.28
N ARG A 36 17.28 -12.22 14.65
CA ARG A 36 16.05 -11.57 14.20
C ARG A 36 15.28 -10.90 15.34
N CYS A 37 15.14 -11.56 16.48
CA CYS A 37 14.48 -10.99 17.67
C CYS A 37 15.27 -9.81 18.29
N ASN A 38 16.60 -9.78 18.14
CA ASN A 38 17.46 -8.69 18.62
C ASN A 38 17.63 -7.53 17.62
N MET A 39 17.47 -7.80 16.34
CA MET A 39 17.29 -6.76 15.33
C MET A 39 15.81 -6.45 15.32
N ASN A 40 15.38 -5.45 16.04
CA ASN A 40 14.00 -4.97 16.17
C ASN A 40 13.48 -4.40 14.83
N GLU A 41 13.66 -5.14 13.72
CA GLU A 41 13.06 -4.81 12.43
C GLU A 41 11.59 -5.24 12.50
N LYS A 42 10.76 -4.31 12.97
CA LYS A 42 9.30 -4.49 12.94
C LYS A 42 8.89 -4.74 11.49
N ARG A 43 8.04 -5.73 11.29
CA ARG A 43 7.45 -6.04 9.99
C ARG A 43 6.70 -4.84 9.44
N MET A 44 7.05 -4.34 8.26
CA MET A 44 6.43 -3.16 7.65
C MET A 44 4.91 -3.31 7.51
N PRO A 45 4.14 -2.24 7.70
CA PRO A 45 2.69 -2.27 7.54
C PRO A 45 2.28 -2.45 6.08
N VAL A 46 0.99 -2.70 5.88
CA VAL A 46 0.33 -2.72 4.58
C VAL A 46 -0.78 -1.69 4.61
N ILE A 47 -0.86 -0.84 3.60
CA ILE A 47 -1.81 0.27 3.56
C ILE A 47 -2.68 0.17 2.31
N PHE A 48 -3.99 0.22 2.48
CA PHE A 48 -4.94 0.56 1.42
C PHE A 48 -5.47 1.97 1.65
N SER A 49 -5.59 2.77 0.59
CA SER A 49 -6.14 4.12 0.66
C SER A 49 -7.08 4.42 -0.49
N GLY A 50 -8.23 5.01 -0.18
CA GLY A 50 -8.99 5.76 -1.15
C GLY A 50 -8.14 6.94 -1.66
N HIS A 51 -8.15 7.17 -3.00
CA HIS A 51 -7.45 8.31 -3.59
C HIS A 51 -8.41 9.40 -4.11
N GLY A 52 -9.67 9.04 -4.39
CA GLY A 52 -10.68 9.99 -4.85
C GLY A 52 -10.26 10.79 -6.08
N SER A 53 -10.49 12.10 -6.04
CA SER A 53 -10.10 13.01 -7.12
C SER A 53 -8.59 13.27 -7.16
N PRO A 54 -7.97 13.44 -8.35
CA PRO A 54 -6.59 13.93 -8.47
C PRO A 54 -6.31 15.25 -7.76
N MET A 55 -7.34 16.06 -7.51
CA MET A 55 -7.25 17.31 -6.74
C MET A 55 -6.78 17.11 -5.31
N LEU A 56 -6.91 15.87 -4.78
CA LEU A 56 -6.38 15.50 -3.46
C LEU A 56 -4.96 16.02 -3.23
N ALA A 57 -4.10 15.99 -4.25
CA ALA A 57 -2.71 16.44 -4.14
C ALA A 57 -2.54 17.92 -3.78
N LEU A 58 -3.54 18.76 -4.04
CA LEU A 58 -3.50 20.21 -3.82
C LEU A 58 -4.37 20.66 -2.64
N GLU A 59 -5.06 19.74 -1.99
CA GLU A 59 -6.03 20.02 -0.95
C GLU A 59 -5.46 19.86 0.47
N ASP A 60 -5.99 20.64 1.41
CA ASP A 60 -5.81 20.42 2.85
C ASP A 60 -7.17 20.11 3.48
N THR A 61 -7.51 18.84 3.52
CA THR A 61 -8.80 18.33 4.01
C THR A 61 -8.58 17.37 5.19
N ALA A 62 -9.67 16.88 5.76
CA ALA A 62 -9.59 15.82 6.77
C ALA A 62 -8.92 14.55 6.20
N VAL A 63 -9.16 14.24 4.92
CA VAL A 63 -8.57 13.09 4.21
C VAL A 63 -7.05 13.22 4.12
N THR A 64 -6.57 14.37 3.64
CA THR A 64 -5.12 14.59 3.46
C THR A 64 -4.38 14.62 4.80
N ARG A 65 -5.00 15.18 5.84
CA ARG A 65 -4.46 15.12 7.21
C ARG A 65 -4.45 13.71 7.77
N GLY A 66 -5.46 12.89 7.46
CA GLY A 66 -5.47 11.46 7.79
C GLY A 66 -4.32 10.70 7.13
N LEU A 67 -4.07 10.94 5.84
CA LEU A 67 -2.93 10.36 5.11
C LEU A 67 -1.59 10.78 5.73
N HIS A 68 -1.42 12.06 6.04
CA HIS A 68 -0.22 12.58 6.71
C HIS A 68 0.00 11.92 8.08
N SER A 69 -1.09 11.73 8.85
CA SER A 69 -1.03 11.04 10.15
C SER A 69 -0.55 9.59 9.99
N ILE A 70 -1.08 8.84 9.02
CA ILE A 70 -0.64 7.47 8.74
C ILE A 70 0.85 7.43 8.35
N GLY A 71 1.29 8.31 7.44
CA GLY A 71 2.70 8.41 7.04
C GLY A 71 3.63 8.71 8.22
N SER A 72 3.22 9.64 9.10
CA SER A 72 3.96 10.00 10.31
C SER A 72 4.06 8.83 11.29
N GLN A 73 2.96 8.11 11.54
CA GLN A 73 2.95 6.92 12.40
C GLN A 73 3.84 5.80 11.84
N ILE A 74 3.87 5.61 10.52
CA ILE A 74 4.78 4.64 9.88
C ILE A 74 6.23 5.02 10.17
N ARG A 75 6.61 6.29 9.97
CA ARG A 75 7.99 6.76 10.25
C ARG A 75 8.35 6.63 11.72
N GLU A 76 7.42 6.93 12.62
CA GLU A 76 7.64 6.84 14.06
C GLU A 76 7.80 5.39 14.53
N GLN A 77 6.94 4.48 14.10
CA GLN A 77 6.91 3.11 14.58
C GLN A 77 7.92 2.18 13.91
N PHE A 78 8.24 2.43 12.62
CA PHE A 78 9.05 1.53 11.78
C PHE A 78 10.30 2.20 11.19
N GLY A 79 10.40 3.51 11.30
CA GLY A 79 11.42 4.26 10.60
C GLY A 79 11.07 4.47 9.12
N LYS A 80 12.10 4.81 8.33
CA LYS A 80 11.94 5.03 6.90
C LYS A 80 11.92 3.69 6.15
N PRO A 81 10.86 3.38 5.37
CA PRO A 81 10.85 2.20 4.50
C PRO A 81 12.04 2.22 3.51
N LYS A 82 12.58 1.04 3.17
CA LYS A 82 13.63 0.91 2.13
C LYS A 82 13.12 1.38 0.77
N ALA A 83 11.91 0.97 0.42
CA ALA A 83 11.14 1.43 -0.73
C ALA A 83 9.65 1.11 -0.51
N ILE A 84 8.80 1.62 -1.40
CA ILE A 84 7.35 1.37 -1.41
C ILE A 84 7.01 0.57 -2.66
N LEU A 85 6.32 -0.58 -2.49
CA LEU A 85 5.61 -1.23 -3.58
C LEU A 85 4.21 -0.64 -3.65
N ALA A 86 3.92 0.10 -4.72
CA ALA A 86 2.63 0.72 -4.95
C ALA A 86 1.78 -0.13 -5.91
N VAL A 87 0.56 -0.46 -5.52
CA VAL A 87 -0.48 -1.06 -6.37
C VAL A 87 -1.51 0.02 -6.66
N SER A 88 -1.69 0.42 -7.92
CA SER A 88 -2.65 1.47 -8.27
C SER A 88 -3.73 0.96 -9.21
N ALA A 89 -4.97 1.34 -8.93
CA ALA A 89 -6.14 1.09 -9.79
C ALA A 89 -5.94 1.58 -11.23
N HIS A 90 -5.09 2.60 -11.42
CA HIS A 90 -4.87 3.26 -12.70
C HIS A 90 -3.92 2.51 -13.63
N TRP A 91 -3.09 1.62 -13.12
CA TRP A 91 -2.33 0.71 -13.96
C TRP A 91 -3.03 -0.64 -14.08
N TYR A 92 -4.17 -0.61 -14.74
CA TYR A 92 -5.03 -1.78 -14.97
C TYR A 92 -4.70 -2.44 -16.31
N THR A 93 -4.24 -3.69 -16.30
CA THR A 93 -3.60 -4.35 -17.44
C THR A 93 -4.13 -5.76 -17.70
N LYS A 94 -3.72 -6.34 -18.83
CA LYS A 94 -3.84 -7.77 -19.11
C LYS A 94 -2.50 -8.42 -18.84
N GLY A 95 -2.39 -9.13 -17.72
CA GLY A 95 -1.14 -9.64 -17.15
C GLY A 95 -0.64 -8.73 -16.03
N THR A 96 0.17 -9.28 -15.13
CA THR A 96 0.79 -8.53 -14.03
C THR A 96 2.15 -7.99 -14.47
N PHE A 97 2.38 -6.69 -14.27
CA PHE A 97 3.63 -6.00 -14.60
C PHE A 97 4.21 -5.28 -13.40
N VAL A 98 5.53 -5.21 -13.33
CA VAL A 98 6.26 -4.43 -12.32
C VAL A 98 7.28 -3.52 -13.00
N GLN A 99 7.42 -2.30 -12.50
CA GLN A 99 8.44 -1.35 -12.98
C GLN A 99 9.82 -1.73 -12.43
N SER A 100 10.87 -1.47 -13.22
CA SER A 100 12.27 -1.71 -12.83
C SER A 100 13.18 -0.48 -12.96
N THR A 101 12.70 0.59 -13.58
CA THR A 101 13.49 1.79 -13.84
C THR A 101 13.88 2.52 -12.54
N GLU A 102 15.13 3.04 -12.47
CA GLU A 102 15.56 3.92 -11.37
C GLU A 102 14.91 5.31 -11.41
N LYS A 103 14.36 5.71 -12.57
CA LYS A 103 13.80 7.04 -12.81
C LYS A 103 12.39 6.91 -13.40
N PRO A 104 11.40 6.47 -12.60
CA PRO A 104 10.04 6.39 -13.07
C PRO A 104 9.51 7.78 -13.43
N LYS A 105 8.79 7.88 -14.54
CA LYS A 105 8.08 9.11 -14.87
C LYS A 105 6.86 9.28 -13.97
N GLN A 106 6.54 10.51 -13.60
CA GLN A 106 5.24 10.82 -13.02
C GLN A 106 4.20 10.86 -14.12
N VAL A 107 3.13 10.08 -13.99
CA VAL A 107 2.05 9.99 -14.99
C VAL A 107 0.89 10.87 -14.56
N TYR A 108 0.40 11.68 -15.50
CA TYR A 108 -0.78 12.52 -15.36
C TYR A 108 -1.89 11.92 -16.23
N ASP A 109 -2.45 10.82 -15.73
CA ASP A 109 -3.49 10.01 -16.39
C ASP A 109 -4.90 10.58 -16.18
N MET A 110 -5.01 11.89 -16.10
CA MET A 110 -6.24 12.65 -15.94
C MET A 110 -6.27 13.83 -16.90
N TYR A 111 -7.44 14.43 -17.09
CA TYR A 111 -7.63 15.59 -17.98
C TYR A 111 -8.71 16.53 -17.43
N GLY A 112 -8.67 17.79 -17.89
CA GLY A 112 -9.69 18.80 -17.51
C GLY A 112 -9.47 19.44 -16.14
N PHE A 113 -8.34 19.23 -15.49
CA PHE A 113 -8.01 19.80 -14.20
C PHE A 113 -7.24 21.12 -14.30
N PRO A 114 -7.17 21.91 -13.23
CA PRO A 114 -6.39 23.15 -13.20
C PRO A 114 -4.90 22.90 -13.48
N LYS A 115 -4.25 23.89 -14.13
CA LYS A 115 -2.81 23.85 -14.47
C LYS A 115 -1.92 23.51 -13.27
N ALA A 116 -2.26 24.01 -12.07
CA ALA A 116 -1.52 23.75 -10.84
C ALA A 116 -1.31 22.25 -10.58
N LEU A 117 -2.29 21.40 -10.93
CA LEU A 117 -2.18 19.95 -10.76
C LEU A 117 -1.16 19.33 -11.72
N TYR A 118 -1.09 19.81 -12.96
CA TYR A 118 -0.09 19.34 -13.95
C TYR A 118 1.32 19.88 -13.68
N ASP A 119 1.42 21.00 -12.97
CA ASP A 119 2.69 21.58 -12.53
C ASP A 119 3.22 20.90 -11.25
N PHE A 120 2.35 20.23 -10.49
CA PHE A 120 2.72 19.53 -9.26
C PHE A 120 3.70 18.40 -9.54
N LYS A 121 4.78 18.33 -8.75
CA LYS A 121 5.83 17.31 -8.91
C LYS A 121 6.02 16.53 -7.61
N TYR A 122 6.07 15.21 -7.76
CA TYR A 122 6.42 14.27 -6.70
C TYR A 122 7.58 13.39 -7.19
N PRO A 123 8.84 13.88 -7.10
CA PRO A 123 9.99 13.34 -7.83
C PRO A 123 10.63 12.15 -7.11
N VAL A 124 9.94 11.05 -6.98
CA VAL A 124 10.48 9.82 -6.38
C VAL A 124 11.44 9.11 -7.31
N LYS A 125 12.36 8.35 -6.73
CA LYS A 125 13.23 7.40 -7.45
C LYS A 125 12.55 6.05 -7.52
N GLY A 126 12.93 5.23 -8.51
CA GLY A 126 12.63 3.81 -8.52
C GLY A 126 13.64 3.01 -7.66
N TYR A 127 13.38 1.71 -7.53
CA TYR A 127 14.22 0.81 -6.74
C TYR A 127 14.28 -0.57 -7.40
N PRO A 128 15.22 -0.80 -8.35
CA PRO A 128 15.33 -2.06 -9.11
C PRO A 128 15.41 -3.31 -8.24
N ASP A 129 16.11 -3.26 -7.09
CA ASP A 129 16.22 -4.41 -6.19
C ASP A 129 14.83 -4.89 -5.68
N LEU A 130 13.88 -3.96 -5.45
CA LEU A 130 12.50 -4.33 -5.11
C LEU A 130 11.80 -5.01 -6.28
N SER A 131 12.02 -4.54 -7.50
CA SER A 131 11.44 -5.14 -8.71
C SER A 131 11.96 -6.55 -8.94
N GLU A 132 13.26 -6.78 -8.74
CA GLU A 132 13.87 -8.11 -8.78
C GLU A 132 13.29 -9.01 -7.70
N ARG A 133 13.09 -8.46 -6.50
CA ARG A 133 12.50 -9.22 -5.40
C ARG A 133 11.04 -9.59 -5.63
N VAL A 134 10.23 -8.67 -6.17
CA VAL A 134 8.85 -8.94 -6.63
C VAL A 134 8.85 -10.05 -7.68
N SER A 135 9.74 -9.97 -8.67
CA SER A 135 9.89 -10.98 -9.71
C SER A 135 10.28 -12.34 -9.15
N ALA A 136 11.16 -12.39 -8.16
CA ALA A 136 11.54 -13.63 -7.49
C ALA A 136 10.38 -14.26 -6.70
N LEU A 137 9.51 -13.45 -6.07
CA LEU A 137 8.34 -13.94 -5.31
C LEU A 137 7.20 -14.40 -6.21
N LEU A 138 6.97 -13.72 -7.32
CA LEU A 138 5.86 -14.00 -8.22
C LEU A 138 6.22 -14.98 -9.35
N GLY A 139 7.52 -15.11 -9.68
CA GLY A 139 7.99 -15.98 -10.75
C GLY A 139 7.42 -15.58 -12.11
N ASN A 140 6.91 -16.54 -12.85
CA ASN A 140 6.32 -16.32 -14.17
C ASN A 140 4.96 -15.61 -14.19
N ARG A 141 4.44 -15.23 -13.02
CA ARG A 141 3.18 -14.47 -12.88
C ARG A 141 3.38 -12.97 -13.06
N VAL A 142 4.60 -12.47 -13.16
CA VAL A 142 4.90 -11.06 -13.36
C VAL A 142 5.94 -10.88 -14.44
N SER A 143 5.83 -9.78 -15.19
CA SER A 143 6.82 -9.34 -16.17
C SER A 143 7.24 -7.90 -15.90
N VAL A 144 8.46 -7.54 -16.29
CA VAL A 144 8.92 -6.15 -16.19
C VAL A 144 8.32 -5.32 -17.32
N ASN A 145 7.81 -4.14 -16.97
CA ASN A 145 7.33 -3.15 -17.93
C ASN A 145 7.54 -1.72 -17.39
N ASP A 146 8.33 -0.91 -18.09
CA ASP A 146 8.65 0.48 -17.75
C ASP A 146 7.91 1.52 -18.62
N ASP A 147 6.92 1.08 -19.43
CA ASP A 147 6.12 1.98 -20.27
C ASP A 147 5.14 2.85 -19.47
N TRP A 148 4.74 2.40 -18.27
CA TRP A 148 3.96 3.16 -17.32
C TRP A 148 4.87 4.03 -16.42
N GLY A 149 4.35 4.59 -15.36
CA GLY A 149 5.10 5.40 -14.39
C GLY A 149 4.39 5.38 -13.04
N ILE A 150 4.67 6.34 -12.19
CA ILE A 150 3.92 6.54 -10.95
C ILE A 150 2.72 7.41 -11.28
N ASP A 151 1.53 6.82 -11.30
CA ASP A 151 0.28 7.48 -11.70
C ASP A 151 -0.37 8.28 -10.56
N HIS A 152 -1.45 9.03 -10.90
CA HIS A 152 -2.06 9.92 -9.93
C HIS A 152 -2.69 9.17 -8.74
N GLY A 153 -3.19 7.97 -8.93
CA GLY A 153 -3.69 7.16 -7.82
C GLY A 153 -2.61 6.89 -6.78
N ALA A 154 -1.36 6.74 -7.19
CA ALA A 154 -0.23 6.54 -6.27
C ALA A 154 0.34 7.88 -5.75
N TRP A 155 0.73 8.83 -6.63
CA TRP A 155 1.45 10.01 -6.16
C TRP A 155 0.57 11.01 -5.39
N THR A 156 -0.75 11.07 -5.60
CA THR A 156 -1.66 11.93 -4.81
C THR A 156 -1.78 11.48 -3.36
N VAL A 157 -1.72 10.18 -3.11
CA VAL A 157 -1.72 9.61 -1.76
C VAL A 157 -0.34 9.77 -1.12
N LEU A 158 0.71 9.41 -1.85
CA LEU A 158 2.09 9.40 -1.36
C LEU A 158 2.60 10.80 -1.01
N CYS A 159 2.19 11.85 -1.74
CA CYS A 159 2.63 13.22 -1.45
C CYS A 159 2.14 13.74 -0.09
N HIS A 160 1.04 13.19 0.44
CA HIS A 160 0.57 13.49 1.80
C HIS A 160 1.17 12.57 2.85
N MET A 161 1.36 11.29 2.54
CA MET A 161 1.97 10.34 3.49
C MET A 161 3.46 10.62 3.69
N PHE A 162 4.17 10.94 2.60
CA PHE A 162 5.63 11.12 2.57
C PHE A 162 6.00 12.35 1.73
N PRO A 163 5.72 13.57 2.20
CA PRO A 163 5.85 14.80 1.42
C PRO A 163 7.29 15.09 0.97
N GLU A 164 8.29 14.54 1.64
CA GLU A 164 9.71 14.72 1.27
C GLU A 164 10.10 13.98 -0.02
N ALA A 165 9.24 13.09 -0.57
CA ALA A 165 9.52 12.25 -1.73
C ALA A 165 10.87 11.49 -1.65
N ASP A 166 11.30 11.16 -0.42
CA ASP A 166 12.63 10.61 -0.12
C ASP A 166 12.66 9.08 -0.07
N ILE A 167 11.50 8.42 -0.23
CA ILE A 167 11.36 6.96 -0.27
C ILE A 167 11.19 6.55 -1.73
N PRO A 168 12.02 5.63 -2.26
CA PRO A 168 11.85 5.12 -3.62
C PRO A 168 10.51 4.38 -3.79
N VAL A 169 9.93 4.44 -4.99
CA VAL A 169 8.65 3.80 -5.32
C VAL A 169 8.81 2.91 -6.53
N VAL A 170 8.29 1.70 -6.43
CA VAL A 170 8.09 0.76 -7.54
C VAL A 170 6.59 0.51 -7.66
N GLN A 171 6.04 0.62 -8.85
CA GLN A 171 4.63 0.31 -9.07
C GLN A 171 4.46 -1.07 -9.69
N ILE A 172 3.44 -1.83 -9.24
CA ILE A 172 2.96 -3.08 -9.81
C ILE A 172 1.54 -2.88 -10.31
N SER A 173 1.22 -3.46 -11.47
CA SER A 173 -0.09 -3.33 -12.09
C SER A 173 -1.16 -4.19 -11.41
N VAL A 174 -2.41 -3.79 -11.59
CA VAL A 174 -3.58 -4.61 -11.31
C VAL A 174 -3.92 -5.43 -12.56
N ASP A 175 -3.87 -6.75 -12.45
CA ASP A 175 -4.17 -7.65 -13.56
C ASP A 175 -5.67 -7.90 -13.67
N GLY A 176 -6.30 -7.31 -14.67
CA GLY A 176 -7.74 -7.44 -14.92
C GLY A 176 -8.16 -8.79 -15.52
N THR A 177 -7.24 -9.71 -15.75
CA THR A 177 -7.55 -11.05 -16.25
C THR A 177 -7.67 -12.08 -15.13
N LEU A 178 -7.26 -11.70 -13.91
CA LEU A 178 -7.31 -12.56 -12.74
C LEU A 178 -8.64 -12.43 -12.00
N SER A 179 -9.09 -13.52 -11.41
CA SER A 179 -10.22 -13.51 -10.47
C SER A 179 -9.86 -12.79 -9.16
N PRO A 180 -10.85 -12.32 -8.39
CA PRO A 180 -10.63 -11.75 -7.07
C PRO A 180 -9.79 -12.62 -6.13
N ASP A 181 -9.99 -13.96 -6.15
CA ASP A 181 -9.20 -14.93 -5.37
C ASP A 181 -7.73 -14.96 -5.81
N GLU A 182 -7.48 -14.91 -7.13
CA GLU A 182 -6.11 -14.89 -7.66
C GLU A 182 -5.39 -13.59 -7.29
N ILE A 183 -6.07 -12.44 -7.35
CA ILE A 183 -5.56 -11.13 -6.88
C ILE A 183 -5.20 -11.20 -5.38
N TYR A 184 -6.10 -11.73 -4.54
CA TYR A 184 -5.82 -11.94 -3.12
C TYR A 184 -4.57 -12.81 -2.91
N ASN A 185 -4.43 -13.88 -3.69
CA ASN A 185 -3.28 -14.78 -3.62
C ASN A 185 -1.98 -14.14 -4.12
N LEU A 186 -2.04 -13.19 -5.07
CA LEU A 186 -0.87 -12.36 -5.43
C LEU A 186 -0.43 -11.53 -4.23
N GLY A 187 -1.38 -10.89 -3.53
CA GLY A 187 -1.10 -10.16 -2.29
C GLY A 187 -0.39 -11.02 -1.25
N LYS A 188 -0.88 -12.25 -1.01
CA LYS A 188 -0.21 -13.20 -0.09
C LYS A 188 1.22 -13.52 -0.51
N ALA A 189 1.47 -13.68 -1.80
CA ALA A 189 2.81 -13.96 -2.30
C ALA A 189 3.78 -12.77 -2.12
N LEU A 190 3.26 -11.54 -1.99
CA LEU A 190 4.05 -10.33 -1.75
C LEU A 190 4.29 -10.05 -0.25
N ALA A 191 3.59 -10.72 0.66
CA ALA A 191 3.70 -10.51 2.11
C ALA A 191 5.14 -10.55 2.66
N PRO A 192 6.08 -11.42 2.17
CA PRO A 192 7.46 -11.45 2.65
C PRO A 192 8.22 -10.13 2.48
N LEU A 193 7.85 -9.27 1.54
CA LEU A 193 8.46 -7.94 1.35
C LEU A 193 8.42 -7.09 2.61
N ARG A 194 7.39 -7.25 3.42
CA ARG A 194 7.20 -6.54 4.70
C ARG A 194 8.30 -6.84 5.70
N ASP A 195 8.73 -8.11 5.78
CA ASP A 195 9.82 -8.56 6.66
C ASP A 195 11.19 -8.09 6.16
N GLU A 196 11.26 -7.66 4.91
CA GLU A 196 12.47 -7.16 4.25
C GLU A 196 12.59 -5.62 4.32
N GLY A 197 11.63 -4.96 4.98
CA GLY A 197 11.63 -3.50 5.20
C GLY A 197 10.98 -2.70 4.07
N TYR A 198 10.16 -3.34 3.21
CA TYR A 198 9.39 -2.68 2.15
C TYR A 198 7.95 -2.41 2.62
N LEU A 199 7.50 -1.18 2.42
CA LEU A 199 6.09 -0.80 2.61
C LEU A 199 5.29 -1.23 1.39
N ILE A 200 4.11 -1.83 1.60
CA ILE A 200 3.17 -2.11 0.52
C ILE A 200 1.99 -1.13 0.64
N LEU A 201 1.75 -0.35 -0.40
CA LEU A 201 0.66 0.61 -0.50
C LEU A 201 -0.22 0.25 -1.68
N ALA A 202 -1.52 0.08 -1.47
CA ALA A 202 -2.48 0.03 -2.55
C ALA A 202 -3.37 1.27 -2.55
N SER A 203 -3.60 1.78 -3.73
CA SER A 203 -4.45 2.93 -4.01
C SER A 203 -5.60 2.52 -4.92
N GLY A 204 -6.80 2.73 -4.43
CA GLY A 204 -8.06 2.45 -5.10
C GLY A 204 -9.21 3.09 -4.32
N ASN A 205 -10.42 2.58 -4.45
CA ASN A 205 -11.56 3.03 -3.66
C ASN A 205 -12.53 1.87 -3.42
N VAL A 206 -13.06 1.76 -2.21
CA VAL A 206 -14.11 0.76 -1.89
C VAL A 206 -15.37 1.02 -2.70
N VAL A 207 -15.73 2.28 -2.87
CA VAL A 207 -16.79 2.72 -3.79
C VAL A 207 -16.18 3.71 -4.77
N HIS A 208 -16.36 3.47 -6.08
CA HIS A 208 -15.89 4.34 -7.15
C HIS A 208 -16.82 4.25 -8.36
N ASN A 209 -17.74 5.21 -8.48
CA ASN A 209 -18.66 5.26 -9.60
C ASN A 209 -18.80 6.67 -10.17
N LEU A 210 -17.90 7.02 -11.07
CA LEU A 210 -17.87 8.36 -11.69
C LEU A 210 -19.14 8.71 -12.51
N ARG A 211 -19.96 7.71 -12.86
CA ARG A 211 -21.23 7.94 -13.59
C ARG A 211 -22.32 8.47 -12.67
N LEU A 212 -22.17 8.26 -11.36
CA LEU A 212 -23.14 8.63 -10.33
C LEU A 212 -22.60 9.69 -9.36
N VAL A 213 -21.47 10.32 -9.71
CA VAL A 213 -20.92 11.45 -8.94
C VAL A 213 -21.92 12.60 -8.95
N ASP A 214 -22.24 13.07 -7.75
CA ASP A 214 -23.05 14.26 -7.48
C ASP A 214 -22.16 15.31 -6.82
N TRP A 215 -21.77 16.33 -7.60
CA TRP A 215 -20.85 17.40 -7.18
C TRP A 215 -21.43 18.30 -6.09
N ASP A 216 -22.76 18.30 -5.92
CA ASP A 216 -23.45 19.09 -4.90
C ASP A 216 -23.65 18.31 -3.59
N ASN A 217 -23.33 17.02 -3.59
CA ASN A 217 -23.45 16.15 -2.42
C ASN A 217 -22.09 15.96 -1.74
N PRO A 218 -21.84 16.62 -0.59
CA PRO A 218 -20.57 16.47 0.12
C PRO A 218 -20.40 15.08 0.78
N ASP A 219 -21.50 14.34 0.91
CA ASP A 219 -21.56 13.03 1.57
C ASP A 219 -21.76 11.89 0.55
N GLY A 220 -21.85 10.65 1.03
CA GLY A 220 -22.22 9.49 0.22
C GLY A 220 -23.72 9.34 0.05
N SER A 221 -24.16 8.76 -1.09
CA SER A 221 -25.51 8.25 -1.22
C SER A 221 -25.80 7.10 -0.24
N PRO A 222 -27.06 6.74 0.03
CA PRO A 222 -27.37 5.59 0.86
C PRO A 222 -26.72 4.28 0.39
N GLU A 223 -26.62 4.06 -0.93
CA GLU A 223 -25.99 2.89 -1.54
C GLU A 223 -24.46 2.89 -1.33
N CYS A 224 -23.83 4.06 -1.49
CA CYS A 224 -22.39 4.25 -1.24
C CYS A 224 -22.08 3.94 0.23
N LEU A 225 -22.80 4.57 1.16
CA LEU A 225 -22.62 4.38 2.60
C LEU A 225 -22.82 2.93 3.01
N ALA A 226 -23.91 2.28 2.53
CA ALA A 226 -24.22 0.89 2.88
C ALA A 226 -23.15 -0.08 2.38
N PHE A 227 -22.63 0.09 1.15
CA PHE A 227 -21.58 -0.78 0.64
C PHE A 227 -20.24 -0.55 1.34
N ASN A 228 -19.87 0.71 1.53
CA ASN A 228 -18.62 1.06 2.25
C ASN A 228 -18.63 0.50 3.68
N GLU A 229 -19.76 0.61 4.41
CA GLU A 229 -19.87 0.08 5.77
C GLU A 229 -19.81 -1.46 5.77
N ALA A 230 -20.50 -2.13 4.83
CA ALA A 230 -20.46 -3.60 4.74
C ALA A 230 -19.04 -4.12 4.47
N ILE A 231 -18.30 -3.51 3.53
CA ILE A 231 -16.91 -3.87 3.25
C ILE A 231 -16.04 -3.57 4.46
N THR A 232 -16.19 -2.40 5.09
CA THR A 232 -15.41 -2.02 6.28
C THR A 232 -15.62 -3.01 7.43
N GLU A 233 -16.85 -3.44 7.67
CA GLU A 233 -17.17 -4.44 8.69
C GLU A 233 -16.51 -5.80 8.38
N TYR A 234 -16.56 -6.26 7.11
CA TYR A 234 -15.89 -7.49 6.71
C TYR A 234 -14.36 -7.40 6.86
N VAL A 235 -13.76 -6.28 6.49
CA VAL A 235 -12.31 -6.06 6.63
C VAL A 235 -11.90 -6.03 8.11
N ARG A 236 -12.63 -5.32 9.00
CA ARG A 236 -12.40 -5.27 10.45
C ARG A 236 -12.45 -6.67 11.09
N ASN A 237 -13.39 -7.51 10.65
CA ASN A 237 -13.60 -8.85 11.19
C ASN A 237 -12.81 -9.93 10.46
N ARG A 238 -11.96 -9.57 9.48
CA ARG A 238 -11.18 -10.50 8.66
C ARG A 238 -12.06 -11.57 7.99
N GLN A 239 -13.21 -11.14 7.54
CA GLN A 239 -14.09 -11.95 6.69
C GLN A 239 -13.69 -11.81 5.21
N ASP A 240 -12.42 -12.08 4.92
CA ASP A 240 -11.79 -11.84 3.62
C ASP A 240 -12.56 -12.49 2.47
N ASN A 241 -13.11 -13.70 2.68
CA ASN A 241 -13.95 -14.38 1.67
C ASN A 241 -15.19 -13.56 1.28
N ARG A 242 -15.75 -12.72 2.19
CA ARG A 242 -16.84 -11.83 1.88
C ARG A 242 -16.40 -10.65 1.03
N VAL A 243 -15.20 -10.14 1.31
CA VAL A 243 -14.62 -9.05 0.51
C VAL A 243 -14.20 -9.54 -0.87
N ILE A 244 -13.64 -10.74 -0.98
CA ILE A 244 -13.32 -11.40 -2.26
C ILE A 244 -14.59 -11.58 -3.12
N ALA A 245 -15.70 -11.97 -2.48
CA ALA A 245 -16.99 -12.16 -3.16
C ALA A 245 -17.80 -10.84 -3.29
N TYR A 246 -17.16 -9.67 -3.28
CA TYR A 246 -17.79 -8.34 -3.24
C TYR A 246 -18.86 -8.13 -4.31
N GLU A 247 -18.71 -8.70 -5.50
CA GLU A 247 -19.65 -8.59 -6.61
C GLU A 247 -21.04 -9.15 -6.29
N SER A 248 -21.11 -10.09 -5.34
CA SER A 248 -22.37 -10.70 -4.88
C SER A 248 -23.07 -9.90 -3.77
N LEU A 249 -22.44 -8.86 -3.25
CA LEU A 249 -23.00 -8.06 -2.16
C LEU A 249 -24.07 -7.09 -2.65
N PRO A 250 -25.03 -6.71 -1.78
CA PRO A 250 -25.96 -5.62 -2.09
C PRO A 250 -25.20 -4.35 -2.47
N ASN A 251 -25.71 -3.61 -3.44
CA ASN A 251 -25.14 -2.37 -3.98
C ASN A 251 -23.77 -2.50 -4.69
N ALA A 252 -23.23 -3.71 -4.93
CA ALA A 252 -21.97 -3.89 -5.63
C ALA A 252 -21.96 -3.24 -7.02
N GLY A 253 -23.05 -3.42 -7.80
CA GLY A 253 -23.18 -2.80 -9.13
C GLY A 253 -23.27 -1.26 -9.10
N TYR A 254 -23.70 -0.67 -7.97
CA TYR A 254 -23.62 0.77 -7.71
C TYR A 254 -22.18 1.18 -7.35
N ALA A 255 -21.58 0.46 -6.40
CA ALA A 255 -20.34 0.85 -5.76
C ALA A 255 -19.09 0.61 -6.61
N ALA A 256 -19.04 -0.55 -7.27
CA ALA A 256 -17.89 -0.98 -8.08
C ALA A 256 -18.39 -1.50 -9.45
N PRO A 257 -18.92 -0.60 -10.32
CA PRO A 257 -19.41 -0.99 -11.65
C PRO A 257 -18.32 -1.55 -12.55
N THR A 258 -17.08 -1.24 -12.25
CA THR A 258 -15.86 -1.79 -12.84
C THR A 258 -14.86 -2.13 -11.73
N PRO A 259 -14.04 -3.20 -11.88
CA PRO A 259 -13.31 -3.78 -10.76
C PRO A 259 -12.01 -3.06 -10.38
N GLU A 260 -11.43 -2.26 -11.28
CA GLU A 260 -10.06 -1.74 -11.16
C GLU A 260 -9.79 -0.99 -9.86
N HIS A 261 -10.76 -0.21 -9.35
CA HIS A 261 -10.60 0.56 -8.11
C HIS A 261 -10.80 -0.27 -6.84
N PHE A 262 -11.52 -1.38 -6.94
CA PHE A 262 -11.75 -2.27 -5.80
C PHE A 262 -10.61 -3.30 -5.62
N LEU A 263 -10.08 -3.85 -6.70
CA LEU A 263 -9.11 -4.93 -6.68
C LEU A 263 -7.82 -4.64 -5.87
N PRO A 264 -7.29 -3.41 -5.81
CA PRO A 264 -6.14 -3.09 -4.94
C PRO A 264 -6.35 -3.45 -3.47
N LEU A 265 -7.59 -3.40 -2.95
CA LEU A 265 -7.92 -3.82 -1.59
C LEU A 265 -7.62 -5.31 -1.38
N LEU A 266 -7.84 -6.16 -2.38
CA LEU A 266 -7.61 -7.59 -2.27
C LEU A 266 -6.12 -7.94 -2.18
N TYR A 267 -5.25 -7.19 -2.87
CA TYR A 267 -3.80 -7.30 -2.67
C TYR A 267 -3.43 -7.06 -1.20
N MET A 268 -4.02 -6.02 -0.59
CA MET A 268 -3.71 -5.65 0.80
C MET A 268 -4.22 -6.67 1.80
N LEU A 269 -5.41 -7.20 1.60
CA LEU A 269 -5.96 -8.26 2.46
C LEU A 269 -5.08 -9.51 2.41
N GLY A 270 -4.62 -9.90 1.23
CA GLY A 270 -3.68 -11.02 1.07
C GLY A 270 -2.34 -10.75 1.77
N ALA A 271 -1.74 -9.58 1.54
CA ALA A 271 -0.45 -9.21 2.10
C ALA A 271 -0.46 -8.97 3.62
N SER A 272 -1.63 -8.73 4.20
CA SER A 272 -1.80 -8.50 5.65
C SER A 272 -1.86 -9.77 6.50
N GLU A 273 -2.02 -10.95 5.88
CA GLU A 273 -1.97 -12.27 6.55
C GLU A 273 -2.84 -12.40 7.81
N GLY A 274 -4.03 -11.86 7.79
CA GLY A 274 -5.00 -11.96 8.89
C GLY A 274 -4.88 -10.89 9.98
N GLU A 275 -3.95 -9.94 9.86
CA GLU A 275 -3.88 -8.79 10.77
C GLU A 275 -5.15 -7.93 10.70
N LYS A 276 -5.55 -7.38 11.85
CA LYS A 276 -6.69 -6.44 11.90
C LYS A 276 -6.25 -5.04 11.47
N PRO A 277 -7.09 -4.29 10.73
CA PRO A 277 -6.75 -2.95 10.32
C PRO A 277 -7.02 -1.90 11.40
N LEU A 278 -6.20 -0.84 11.37
CA LEU A 278 -6.65 0.50 11.73
C LEU A 278 -7.42 1.07 10.54
N VAL A 279 -8.66 1.50 10.76
CA VAL A 279 -9.48 2.16 9.72
C VAL A 279 -9.30 3.67 9.82
N PHE A 280 -9.03 4.33 8.70
CA PHE A 280 -8.88 5.79 8.63
C PHE A 280 -9.65 6.35 7.44
N ASN A 281 -9.92 7.65 7.44
CA ASN A 281 -10.68 8.34 6.38
C ASN A 281 -11.98 7.63 6.00
N ASN A 282 -12.68 7.03 6.99
CA ASN A 282 -13.89 6.24 6.73
C ASN A 282 -15.10 7.14 6.47
N HIS A 283 -15.19 7.69 5.26
CA HIS A 283 -16.34 8.44 4.81
C HIS A 283 -16.50 8.32 3.29
N CYS A 284 -17.67 8.70 2.82
CA CYS A 284 -17.99 8.81 1.39
C CYS A 284 -18.17 10.29 1.04
N GLU A 285 -17.91 10.62 -0.23
CA GLU A 285 -18.07 11.96 -0.77
C GLU A 285 -18.65 11.90 -2.18
N LEU A 286 -19.17 13.03 -2.67
CA LEU A 286 -19.70 13.16 -4.02
C LEU A 286 -20.77 12.09 -4.37
N GLY A 287 -21.48 11.60 -3.39
CA GLY A 287 -22.49 10.56 -3.56
C GLY A 287 -21.95 9.15 -3.80
N ALA A 288 -20.81 8.98 -4.50
CA ALA A 288 -20.42 7.72 -5.09
C ALA A 288 -18.89 7.41 -5.00
N ILE A 289 -18.18 8.05 -4.08
CA ILE A 289 -16.75 7.84 -3.83
C ILE A 289 -16.52 7.55 -2.35
N ALA A 290 -15.85 6.45 -1.99
CA ALA A 290 -15.44 6.16 -0.62
C ALA A 290 -13.94 6.44 -0.44
N MET A 291 -13.60 7.29 0.53
CA MET A 291 -12.22 7.66 0.86
C MET A 291 -11.58 6.75 1.91
N THR A 292 -12.30 5.70 2.31
CA THR A 292 -11.90 4.75 3.35
C THR A 292 -10.53 4.15 3.09
N GLY A 293 -9.70 4.16 4.13
CA GLY A 293 -8.39 3.52 4.15
C GLY A 293 -8.26 2.49 5.27
N TYR A 294 -7.36 1.54 5.06
CA TYR A 294 -7.05 0.46 6.01
C TYR A 294 -5.53 0.34 6.17
N ALA A 295 -5.04 0.38 7.42
CA ALA A 295 -3.63 0.17 7.74
C ALA A 295 -3.49 -1.09 8.59
N PHE A 296 -2.78 -2.09 8.08
CA PHE A 296 -2.54 -3.36 8.77
C PHE A 296 -1.11 -3.39 9.31
N GLY A 297 -0.94 -3.90 10.53
CA GLY A 297 0.35 -3.94 11.20
C GLY A 297 0.78 -2.61 11.84
N LEU A 298 -0.07 -1.56 11.81
CA LEU A 298 0.14 -0.30 12.49
C LEU A 298 -0.49 -0.37 13.89
N GLU A 299 0.29 -0.06 14.93
CA GLU A 299 -0.21 -0.03 16.31
C GLU A 299 -1.07 1.23 16.52
N GLN A 300 -2.22 1.06 17.19
CA GLN A 300 -3.02 2.20 17.64
C GLN A 300 -2.36 2.80 18.89
N ASN A 301 -2.01 4.06 18.82
CA ASN A 301 -1.55 4.84 19.98
C ASN A 301 -2.72 5.21 20.88
#